data_101bb4894f3d39108514693ff4816b0c
#
_entry.id   101bb4894f3d39108514693ff4816b0c
#
_cell.length_a   1.000
_cell.length_b   1.000
_cell.length_c   1.000
_cell.angle_alpha   90.00
_cell.angle_beta   90.00
_cell.angle_gamma   90.00
#
_symmetry.space_group_name_H-M   'P 1'
#
loop_
_entity.id
_entity.type
_entity.pdbx_description
1 polymer ?
#
loop_
_entity_poly.entity_id
_entity_poly.type
_entity_poly.pdbx_seq_one_letter_code
_entity_poly.pdbx_strand_id
1 'polypeptide(L)'
;MITKTTSSSLLLIVILLIGCKPNEDKNHSIKGIWKSIGYGEILKIDANSYEYFDISDISCLPVKEGTVSEVSNSMQVSNDTLIINRGFNRYRYLRIKKLPDFCNQNSKDKNNILYNFEVFANTYKNHYAYFKLNKIDWDNLYINSKNKINSKSTEVDLYIVMEDMIEKLKDNHGSITPTDEVYKLAENQIQPELAEEETKELKEYGDFEIAGMVANYYLKEDLTKDTWLMKWGKMENNVGYIQIKAMFLYADLNLNDSLVKENGFISTYMDAFDSLNYQQQISEEVDGISKLMDTIMQDLKETNYLIIDVRFNGGGHDVVSLEILRRFNSVRKQIAVKKARHNNKYTIKTPIYLEADKNPYTKPVYLLTSQQSASAADMMALSSMELDNLKRIGSHTNGAISDALQKTLPNGWYFSLSNEIYTDNNDKCYENIGVPVNYELNYPNDRQTFFRSVADDLEKDKKNILNAINELQNK
;
A
#
# COMPACT_ATOMS: atom_id res chain seq x y z
N MET A 1 53.15 -79.18 -24.80
CA MET A 1 52.81 -77.72 -24.56
C MET A 1 51.44 -77.51 -25.14
N ILE A 2 50.49 -77.33 -24.30
CA ILE A 2 49.05 -77.25 -24.64
C ILE A 2 48.68 -75.80 -24.64
N THR A 3 48.32 -75.20 -25.74
CA THR A 3 47.76 -73.85 -25.82
C THR A 3 46.26 -73.95 -25.78
N LYS A 4 45.64 -73.38 -24.74
CA LYS A 4 44.20 -73.18 -24.59
C LYS A 4 43.73 -71.92 -25.30
N THR A 5 42.89 -72.08 -26.28
CA THR A 5 42.14 -71.00 -26.93
C THR A 5 40.86 -70.78 -26.14
N THR A 6 40.66 -69.53 -25.62
CA THR A 6 39.40 -69.09 -24.98
C THR A 6 38.57 -68.38 -26.02
N SER A 7 37.40 -68.92 -26.30
CA SER A 7 36.38 -68.31 -27.16
C SER A 7 35.59 -67.28 -26.33
N SER A 8 35.61 -66.03 -26.79
CA SER A 8 34.87 -64.91 -26.17
C SER A 8 33.53 -64.72 -26.89
N SER A 9 32.45 -65.10 -26.24
CA SER A 9 31.07 -64.85 -26.75
C SER A 9 30.65 -63.43 -26.48
N LEU A 10 30.47 -62.65 -27.55
CA LEU A 10 29.97 -61.27 -27.50
C LEU A 10 28.43 -61.32 -27.35
N LEU A 11 27.95 -60.97 -26.20
CA LEU A 11 26.50 -60.83 -25.91
C LEU A 11 26.06 -59.42 -26.38
N LEU A 12 25.28 -59.36 -27.46
CA LEU A 12 24.71 -58.13 -27.99
C LEU A 12 23.46 -57.73 -27.16
N ILE A 13 23.60 -56.77 -26.26
CA ILE A 13 22.45 -56.23 -25.53
C ILE A 13 21.80 -55.16 -26.43
N VAL A 14 20.64 -55.48 -26.99
CA VAL A 14 19.78 -54.51 -27.67
C VAL A 14 19.01 -53.70 -26.59
N ILE A 15 19.47 -52.48 -26.31
CA ILE A 15 18.74 -51.54 -25.47
C ILE A 15 17.60 -50.95 -26.31
N LEU A 16 16.40 -51.42 -26.09
CA LEU A 16 15.16 -50.75 -26.55
C LEU A 16 15.00 -49.42 -25.80
N LEU A 17 15.43 -48.34 -26.43
CA LEU A 17 15.05 -46.99 -26.00
C LEU A 17 13.54 -46.80 -26.20
N ILE A 18 12.77 -47.11 -25.17
CA ILE A 18 11.40 -46.66 -25.08
C ILE A 18 11.50 -45.15 -24.86
N GLY A 19 11.33 -44.38 -25.91
CA GLY A 19 11.19 -42.93 -25.84
C GLY A 19 9.93 -42.60 -25.07
N CYS A 20 10.04 -42.34 -23.76
CA CYS A 20 9.04 -41.58 -23.04
C CYS A 20 8.97 -40.21 -23.72
N LYS A 21 7.88 -39.94 -24.46
CA LYS A 21 7.49 -38.56 -24.77
C LYS A 21 7.34 -37.86 -23.41
N PRO A 22 8.02 -36.73 -23.21
CA PRO A 22 7.74 -35.95 -22.01
C PRO A 22 6.23 -35.64 -22.04
N ASN A 23 5.47 -36.09 -21.03
CA ASN A 23 4.19 -35.54 -20.76
C ASN A 23 4.43 -34.02 -20.61
N GLU A 24 3.93 -33.23 -21.53
CA GLU A 24 3.83 -31.80 -21.31
C GLU A 24 3.05 -31.63 -20.00
N ASP A 25 3.76 -31.22 -18.96
CA ASP A 25 3.21 -30.98 -17.64
C ASP A 25 2.17 -29.88 -17.75
N LYS A 26 0.92 -30.24 -18.00
CA LYS A 26 -0.24 -29.34 -18.01
C LYS A 26 -0.37 -28.54 -16.70
N ASN A 27 0.38 -28.88 -15.67
CA ASN A 27 0.35 -28.29 -14.34
C ASN A 27 1.22 -27.05 -14.16
N HIS A 28 2.03 -26.61 -15.14
CA HIS A 28 2.91 -25.44 -15.00
C HIS A 28 2.52 -24.27 -15.91
N SER A 29 1.46 -24.40 -16.70
CA SER A 29 1.01 -23.33 -17.59
C SER A 29 0.22 -22.27 -16.81
N ILE A 30 0.62 -20.98 -16.96
CA ILE A 30 -0.15 -19.84 -16.45
C ILE A 30 -1.50 -19.68 -17.16
N LYS A 31 -1.64 -20.21 -18.38
CA LYS A 31 -2.90 -20.16 -19.14
C LYS A 31 -4.04 -20.81 -18.37
N GLY A 32 -5.19 -20.13 -18.30
CA GLY A 32 -6.36 -20.62 -17.62
C GLY A 32 -7.18 -19.50 -16.98
N ILE A 33 -8.13 -19.90 -16.14
CA ILE A 33 -8.99 -18.98 -15.38
C ILE A 33 -8.66 -19.16 -13.91
N TRP A 34 -8.34 -18.07 -13.24
CA TRP A 34 -7.80 -18.06 -11.91
C TRP A 34 -8.62 -17.13 -11.00
N LYS A 35 -9.12 -17.64 -9.89
CA LYS A 35 -9.88 -16.85 -8.91
C LYS A 35 -9.01 -16.55 -7.70
N SER A 36 -8.88 -15.27 -7.35
CA SER A 36 -8.11 -14.82 -6.18
C SER A 36 -8.69 -15.32 -4.86
N ILE A 37 -7.83 -15.52 -3.87
CA ILE A 37 -8.22 -15.86 -2.50
C ILE A 37 -8.08 -14.58 -1.65
N GLY A 38 -9.21 -13.98 -1.26
CA GLY A 38 -9.22 -12.81 -0.38
C GLY A 38 -9.36 -11.45 -1.09
N TYR A 39 -9.31 -11.40 -2.42
CA TYR A 39 -9.25 -10.12 -3.14
C TYR A 39 -10.40 -9.89 -4.12
N GLY A 40 -11.35 -10.82 -4.27
CA GLY A 40 -12.52 -10.64 -5.13
C GLY A 40 -12.18 -10.35 -6.59
N GLU A 41 -11.25 -11.14 -7.17
CA GLU A 41 -10.79 -10.99 -8.54
C GLU A 41 -10.82 -12.31 -9.30
N ILE A 42 -11.01 -12.24 -10.61
CA ILE A 42 -10.71 -13.32 -11.54
C ILE A 42 -9.71 -12.81 -12.55
N LEU A 43 -8.69 -13.62 -12.82
CA LEU A 43 -7.72 -13.42 -13.89
C LEU A 43 -7.90 -14.53 -14.93
N LYS A 44 -8.27 -14.18 -16.15
CA LYS A 44 -8.32 -15.08 -17.30
C LYS A 44 -7.09 -14.83 -18.16
N ILE A 45 -6.32 -15.88 -18.43
CA ILE A 45 -5.10 -15.84 -19.25
C ILE A 45 -5.27 -16.76 -20.46
N ASP A 46 -5.20 -16.21 -21.63
CA ASP A 46 -5.12 -16.92 -22.90
C ASP A 46 -3.65 -17.05 -23.38
N ALA A 47 -3.43 -17.38 -24.66
CA ALA A 47 -2.08 -17.56 -25.18
C ALA A 47 -1.25 -16.26 -25.15
N ASN A 48 -1.85 -15.12 -25.47
CA ASN A 48 -1.16 -13.84 -25.65
C ASN A 48 -1.74 -12.70 -24.84
N SER A 49 -2.94 -12.87 -24.26
CA SER A 49 -3.67 -11.80 -23.55
C SER A 49 -4.14 -12.25 -22.18
N TYR A 50 -4.38 -11.28 -21.32
CA TYR A 50 -5.06 -11.47 -20.04
C TYR A 50 -6.22 -10.50 -19.88
N GLU A 51 -7.19 -10.89 -19.05
CA GLU A 51 -8.29 -10.07 -18.60
C GLU A 51 -8.46 -10.21 -17.08
N TYR A 52 -8.52 -9.10 -16.35
CA TYR A 52 -8.90 -9.04 -14.95
C TYR A 52 -10.37 -8.65 -14.81
N PHE A 53 -11.04 -9.32 -13.88
CA PHE A 53 -12.42 -9.04 -13.51
C PHE A 53 -12.50 -8.77 -12.01
N ASP A 54 -13.16 -7.68 -11.63
CA ASP A 54 -13.64 -7.52 -10.26
C ASP A 54 -14.92 -8.34 -10.08
N ILE A 55 -14.96 -9.14 -9.01
CA ILE A 55 -16.10 -9.99 -8.71
C ILE A 55 -16.65 -9.76 -7.30
N SER A 56 -17.98 -9.77 -7.21
CA SER A 56 -18.72 -9.99 -5.97
C SER A 56 -19.52 -11.29 -6.09
N ASP A 57 -20.44 -11.57 -5.17
CA ASP A 57 -21.35 -12.73 -5.30
C ASP A 57 -22.36 -12.55 -6.44
N ILE A 58 -22.54 -11.32 -6.94
CA ILE A 58 -23.60 -10.96 -7.88
C ILE A 58 -23.11 -10.19 -9.12
N SER A 59 -21.83 -9.82 -9.18
CA SER A 59 -21.25 -9.03 -10.26
C SER A 59 -19.93 -9.61 -10.74
N CYS A 60 -19.60 -9.34 -12.01
CA CYS A 60 -18.33 -9.67 -12.63
C CYS A 60 -18.05 -8.59 -13.69
N LEU A 61 -17.12 -7.70 -13.36
CA LEU A 61 -16.84 -6.49 -14.15
C LEU A 61 -15.43 -6.60 -14.74
N PRO A 62 -15.25 -6.55 -16.07
CA PRO A 62 -13.93 -6.45 -16.65
C PRO A 62 -13.33 -5.09 -16.28
N VAL A 63 -12.12 -5.10 -15.69
CA VAL A 63 -11.47 -3.89 -15.16
C VAL A 63 -10.13 -3.61 -15.81
N LYS A 64 -9.44 -4.63 -16.32
CA LYS A 64 -8.13 -4.47 -16.97
C LYS A 64 -7.90 -5.60 -17.96
N GLU A 65 -7.31 -5.28 -19.10
CA GLU A 65 -6.82 -6.24 -20.09
C GLU A 65 -5.41 -5.84 -20.54
N GLY A 66 -4.68 -6.78 -21.13
CA GLY A 66 -3.35 -6.54 -21.67
C GLY A 66 -2.69 -7.79 -22.21
N THR A 67 -1.38 -7.72 -22.47
CA THR A 67 -0.60 -8.82 -23.02
C THR A 67 0.04 -9.64 -21.91
N VAL A 68 0.13 -10.97 -22.11
CA VAL A 68 0.73 -11.89 -21.12
C VAL A 68 2.19 -11.53 -20.80
N SER A 69 2.93 -10.99 -21.77
CA SER A 69 4.33 -10.58 -21.59
C SER A 69 4.51 -9.51 -20.51
N GLU A 70 3.53 -8.65 -20.29
CA GLU A 70 3.57 -7.58 -19.27
C GLU A 70 3.53 -8.12 -17.83
N VAL A 71 2.97 -9.30 -17.61
CA VAL A 71 2.67 -9.81 -16.27
C VAL A 71 3.30 -11.18 -15.96
N SER A 72 3.70 -11.94 -16.97
CA SER A 72 4.16 -13.34 -16.82
C SER A 72 5.38 -13.48 -15.89
N ASN A 73 6.29 -12.51 -15.88
CA ASN A 73 7.50 -12.55 -15.06
C ASN A 73 7.20 -12.50 -13.54
N SER A 74 6.04 -11.98 -13.15
CA SER A 74 5.59 -11.93 -11.75
C SER A 74 4.83 -13.18 -11.32
N MET A 75 4.57 -14.13 -12.23
CA MET A 75 3.67 -15.25 -12.05
C MET A 75 4.41 -16.58 -11.87
N GLN A 76 3.96 -17.38 -10.93
CA GLN A 76 4.45 -18.73 -10.68
C GLN A 76 3.26 -19.67 -10.49
N VAL A 77 3.28 -20.81 -11.20
CA VAL A 77 2.23 -21.84 -11.05
C VAL A 77 2.80 -23.03 -10.30
N SER A 78 2.08 -23.46 -9.28
CA SER A 78 2.34 -24.70 -8.56
C SER A 78 1.03 -25.45 -8.39
N ASN A 79 0.89 -26.59 -9.05
CA ASN A 79 -0.35 -27.35 -9.16
C ASN A 79 -1.52 -26.45 -9.66
N ASP A 80 -2.64 -26.40 -8.91
CA ASP A 80 -3.81 -25.58 -9.23
C ASP A 80 -3.77 -24.17 -8.58
N THR A 81 -2.56 -23.71 -8.18
CA THR A 81 -2.38 -22.39 -7.57
C THR A 81 -1.46 -21.53 -8.44
N LEU A 82 -1.94 -20.36 -8.81
CA LEU A 82 -1.13 -19.30 -9.39
C LEU A 82 -0.74 -18.33 -8.26
N ILE A 83 0.54 -18.01 -8.16
CA ILE A 83 1.07 -16.99 -7.25
C ILE A 83 1.51 -15.81 -8.11
N ILE A 84 1.03 -14.62 -7.80
CA ILE A 84 1.46 -13.37 -8.41
C ILE A 84 2.23 -12.57 -7.37
N ASN A 85 3.49 -12.27 -7.67
CA ASN A 85 4.35 -11.45 -6.82
C ASN A 85 4.27 -9.99 -7.29
N ARG A 86 3.94 -9.08 -6.36
CA ARG A 86 3.88 -7.62 -6.59
C ARG A 86 4.64 -6.94 -5.45
N GLY A 87 5.90 -6.54 -5.69
CA GLY A 87 6.79 -6.12 -4.62
C GLY A 87 6.99 -7.24 -3.60
N PHE A 88 6.76 -6.97 -2.32
CA PHE A 88 6.79 -8.01 -1.27
C PHE A 88 5.46 -8.79 -1.15
N ASN A 89 4.41 -8.35 -1.84
CA ASN A 89 3.08 -8.97 -1.80
C ASN A 89 3.01 -10.26 -2.64
N ARG A 90 2.33 -11.27 -2.11
CA ARG A 90 2.12 -12.57 -2.76
C ARG A 90 0.63 -12.89 -2.81
N TYR A 91 0.02 -12.64 -3.98
CA TYR A 91 -1.38 -12.93 -4.23
C TYR A 91 -1.55 -14.36 -4.72
N ARG A 92 -2.51 -15.08 -4.14
CA ARG A 92 -2.79 -16.47 -4.51
C ARG A 92 -4.12 -16.57 -5.21
N TYR A 93 -4.12 -17.33 -6.31
CA TYR A 93 -5.29 -17.61 -7.13
C TYR A 93 -5.43 -19.11 -7.29
N LEU A 94 -6.66 -19.62 -7.23
CA LEU A 94 -6.99 -21.00 -7.53
C LEU A 94 -7.52 -21.11 -8.94
N ARG A 95 -7.14 -22.20 -9.63
CA ARG A 95 -7.64 -22.50 -10.97
C ARG A 95 -9.13 -22.86 -10.90
N ILE A 96 -9.92 -22.25 -11.77
CA ILE A 96 -11.34 -22.59 -11.96
C ILE A 96 -11.58 -23.05 -13.41
N LYS A 97 -12.60 -23.90 -13.60
CA LYS A 97 -12.87 -24.52 -14.91
C LYS A 97 -13.53 -23.56 -15.91
N LYS A 98 -14.36 -22.65 -15.41
CA LYS A 98 -15.10 -21.66 -16.23
C LYS A 98 -15.32 -20.40 -15.39
N LEU A 99 -15.58 -19.28 -16.08
CA LEU A 99 -16.08 -18.07 -15.41
C LEU A 99 -17.42 -18.38 -14.73
N PRO A 100 -17.72 -17.74 -13.59
CA PRO A 100 -19.05 -17.80 -12.97
C PRO A 100 -20.14 -17.40 -13.96
N ASP A 101 -21.32 -18.03 -13.84
CA ASP A 101 -22.39 -17.82 -14.82
C ASP A 101 -22.86 -16.35 -14.89
N PHE A 102 -22.76 -15.61 -13.80
CA PHE A 102 -23.08 -14.17 -13.75
C PHE A 102 -22.09 -13.29 -14.52
N CYS A 103 -20.88 -13.77 -14.86
CA CYS A 103 -19.96 -13.05 -15.76
C CYS A 103 -20.47 -12.99 -17.20
N ASN A 104 -21.37 -13.88 -17.60
CA ASN A 104 -21.95 -13.95 -18.93
C ASN A 104 -23.29 -13.20 -19.04
N GLN A 105 -23.77 -12.60 -17.96
CA GLN A 105 -25.05 -11.91 -17.90
C GLN A 105 -24.89 -10.41 -18.18
N ASN A 106 -24.85 -10.02 -19.46
CA ASN A 106 -24.83 -8.62 -19.90
C ASN A 106 -26.13 -7.83 -19.64
N SER A 107 -27.08 -8.37 -18.86
CA SER A 107 -28.47 -7.89 -18.84
C SER A 107 -28.85 -6.99 -17.66
N LYS A 108 -27.95 -6.74 -16.71
CA LYS A 108 -28.27 -5.83 -15.60
C LYS A 108 -27.94 -4.40 -15.99
N ASP A 109 -28.91 -3.52 -15.79
CA ASP A 109 -28.69 -2.08 -15.95
C ASP A 109 -27.57 -1.61 -15.00
N LYS A 110 -26.48 -1.16 -15.60
CA LYS A 110 -25.28 -0.71 -14.86
C LYS A 110 -25.58 0.51 -13.96
N ASN A 111 -26.56 1.32 -14.35
CA ASN A 111 -26.94 2.53 -13.61
C ASN A 111 -28.04 2.25 -12.56
N ASN A 112 -28.44 0.99 -12.39
CA ASN A 112 -29.43 0.65 -11.38
C ASN A 112 -28.90 0.88 -9.97
N ILE A 113 -29.52 1.80 -9.24
CA ILE A 113 -29.11 2.24 -7.88
C ILE A 113 -28.99 1.06 -6.92
N LEU A 114 -30.03 0.23 -6.83
CA LEU A 114 -30.05 -0.92 -5.91
C LEU A 114 -28.99 -1.96 -6.29
N TYR A 115 -28.74 -2.17 -7.58
CA TYR A 115 -27.70 -3.10 -8.01
C TYR A 115 -26.30 -2.63 -7.63
N ASN A 116 -25.99 -1.33 -7.83
CA ASN A 116 -24.71 -0.76 -7.40
C ASN A 116 -24.53 -0.86 -5.89
N PHE A 117 -25.56 -0.53 -5.11
CA PHE A 117 -25.53 -0.70 -3.65
C PHE A 117 -25.27 -2.16 -3.24
N GLU A 118 -25.94 -3.13 -3.86
CA GLU A 118 -25.74 -4.54 -3.54
C GLU A 118 -24.33 -5.03 -3.88
N VAL A 119 -23.73 -4.56 -4.99
CA VAL A 119 -22.33 -4.89 -5.34
C VAL A 119 -21.37 -4.33 -4.30
N PHE A 120 -21.53 -3.07 -3.91
CA PHE A 120 -20.78 -2.44 -2.84
C PHE A 120 -20.91 -3.22 -1.51
N ALA A 121 -22.13 -3.45 -1.07
CA ALA A 121 -22.40 -4.12 0.20
C ALA A 121 -21.86 -5.57 0.22
N ASN A 122 -22.03 -6.34 -0.86
CA ASN A 122 -21.46 -7.68 -0.98
C ASN A 122 -19.93 -7.67 -0.90
N THR A 123 -19.28 -6.70 -1.53
CA THR A 123 -17.83 -6.58 -1.52
C THR A 123 -17.33 -6.31 -0.11
N TYR A 124 -17.89 -5.33 0.61
CA TYR A 124 -17.56 -5.07 2.01
C TYR A 124 -17.82 -6.28 2.90
N LYS A 125 -19.00 -6.92 2.79
CA LYS A 125 -19.33 -8.13 3.56
C LYS A 125 -18.26 -9.20 3.45
N ASN A 126 -17.74 -9.42 2.25
CA ASN A 126 -16.82 -10.52 1.96
C ASN A 126 -15.35 -10.19 2.24
N HIS A 127 -14.97 -8.92 2.16
CA HIS A 127 -13.57 -8.51 2.15
C HIS A 127 -13.16 -7.56 3.26
N TYR A 128 -14.04 -6.73 3.82
CA TYR A 128 -13.66 -5.82 4.91
C TYR A 128 -13.15 -6.58 6.14
N ALA A 129 -11.90 -6.31 6.55
CA ALA A 129 -11.21 -7.14 7.54
C ALA A 129 -11.57 -6.84 9.00
N TYR A 130 -12.13 -5.67 9.30
CA TYR A 130 -12.12 -5.10 10.64
C TYR A 130 -13.49 -5.01 11.34
N PHE A 131 -14.52 -5.72 10.87
CA PHE A 131 -15.84 -5.75 11.54
C PHE A 131 -15.74 -6.05 13.04
N LYS A 132 -14.93 -7.06 13.42
CA LYS A 132 -14.76 -7.42 14.83
C LYS A 132 -13.99 -6.38 15.63
N LEU A 133 -12.91 -5.82 15.05
CA LEU A 133 -12.09 -4.80 15.70
C LEU A 133 -12.92 -3.56 16.00
N ASN A 134 -13.70 -3.10 15.02
CA ASN A 134 -14.51 -1.89 15.10
C ASN A 134 -15.89 -2.13 15.73
N LYS A 135 -16.17 -3.38 16.18
CA LYS A 135 -17.45 -3.78 16.81
C LYS A 135 -18.68 -3.45 15.95
N ILE A 136 -18.56 -3.69 14.63
CA ILE A 136 -19.61 -3.41 13.67
C ILE A 136 -20.55 -4.61 13.54
N ASP A 137 -21.83 -4.37 13.76
CA ASP A 137 -22.92 -5.24 13.36
C ASP A 137 -23.25 -4.98 11.88
N TRP A 138 -22.65 -5.79 11.00
CA TRP A 138 -22.81 -5.64 9.56
C TRP A 138 -24.26 -5.79 9.10
N ASP A 139 -24.97 -6.78 9.62
CA ASP A 139 -26.33 -7.06 9.14
C ASP A 139 -27.26 -5.88 9.49
N ASN A 140 -27.11 -5.31 10.68
CA ASN A 140 -27.84 -4.12 11.08
C ASN A 140 -27.46 -2.89 10.25
N LEU A 141 -26.15 -2.65 10.02
CA LEU A 141 -25.68 -1.55 9.18
C LEU A 141 -26.23 -1.67 7.75
N TYR A 142 -26.14 -2.85 7.16
CA TYR A 142 -26.64 -3.13 5.80
C TYR A 142 -28.16 -2.86 5.70
N ILE A 143 -28.96 -3.42 6.60
CA ILE A 143 -30.42 -3.27 6.58
C ILE A 143 -30.81 -1.78 6.72
N ASN A 144 -30.20 -1.08 7.65
CA ASN A 144 -30.50 0.34 7.89
C ASN A 144 -30.13 1.22 6.70
N SER A 145 -29.00 0.95 6.05
CA SER A 145 -28.56 1.69 4.87
C SER A 145 -29.42 1.36 3.65
N LYS A 146 -29.75 0.09 3.42
CA LYS A 146 -30.62 -0.33 2.33
C LYS A 146 -32.02 0.29 2.40
N ASN A 147 -32.56 0.49 3.58
CA ASN A 147 -33.88 1.12 3.78
C ASN A 147 -33.89 2.63 3.44
N LYS A 148 -32.73 3.27 3.27
CA LYS A 148 -32.62 4.68 2.89
C LYS A 148 -32.72 4.90 1.39
N ILE A 149 -32.56 3.86 0.56
CA ILE A 149 -32.60 3.92 -0.90
C ILE A 149 -33.63 2.98 -1.50
N ASN A 150 -34.10 3.32 -2.69
CA ASN A 150 -35.07 2.52 -3.46
C ASN A 150 -34.84 2.73 -4.97
N SER A 151 -35.69 2.14 -5.81
CA SER A 151 -35.57 2.25 -7.27
C SER A 151 -35.79 3.66 -7.86
N LYS A 152 -36.24 4.63 -7.06
CA LYS A 152 -36.42 6.04 -7.45
C LYS A 152 -35.33 6.96 -6.88
N SER A 153 -34.44 6.44 -6.07
CA SER A 153 -33.29 7.18 -5.53
C SER A 153 -32.34 7.61 -6.64
N THR A 154 -31.69 8.73 -6.44
CA THR A 154 -30.71 9.30 -7.35
C THR A 154 -29.30 8.72 -7.09
N GLU A 155 -28.35 9.02 -7.96
CA GLU A 155 -26.94 8.70 -7.73
C GLU A 155 -26.37 9.47 -6.52
N VAL A 156 -26.88 10.68 -6.26
CA VAL A 156 -26.52 11.47 -5.07
C VAL A 156 -26.96 10.75 -3.79
N ASP A 157 -28.21 10.24 -3.75
CA ASP A 157 -28.70 9.45 -2.60
C ASP A 157 -27.85 8.19 -2.40
N LEU A 158 -27.47 7.51 -3.49
CA LEU A 158 -26.61 6.33 -3.44
C LEU A 158 -25.23 6.66 -2.85
N TYR A 159 -24.59 7.73 -3.32
CA TYR A 159 -23.30 8.17 -2.83
C TYR A 159 -23.35 8.48 -1.33
N ILE A 160 -24.31 9.30 -0.91
CA ILE A 160 -24.47 9.69 0.52
C ILE A 160 -24.66 8.46 1.42
N VAL A 161 -25.44 7.47 0.97
CA VAL A 161 -25.67 6.26 1.77
C VAL A 161 -24.41 5.39 1.85
N MET A 162 -23.65 5.26 0.75
CA MET A 162 -22.39 4.49 0.77
C MET A 162 -21.32 5.17 1.60
N GLU A 163 -21.19 6.50 1.52
CA GLU A 163 -20.26 7.29 2.33
C GLU A 163 -20.58 7.17 3.83
N ASP A 164 -21.86 7.30 4.21
CA ASP A 164 -22.33 7.09 5.59
C ASP A 164 -22.01 5.65 6.10
N MET A 165 -22.04 4.65 5.21
CA MET A 165 -21.61 3.29 5.57
C MET A 165 -20.11 3.20 5.83
N ILE A 166 -19.29 3.80 4.97
CA ILE A 166 -17.82 3.82 5.11
C ILE A 166 -17.43 4.50 6.42
N GLU A 167 -18.01 5.66 6.72
CA GLU A 167 -17.78 6.37 7.97
C GLU A 167 -18.10 5.50 9.21
N LYS A 168 -19.26 4.83 9.19
CA LYS A 168 -19.68 3.95 10.30
C LYS A 168 -18.81 2.70 10.43
N LEU A 169 -18.21 2.23 9.34
CA LEU A 169 -17.25 1.14 9.36
C LEU A 169 -15.92 1.54 9.99
N LYS A 170 -15.61 2.83 10.08
CA LYS A 170 -14.31 3.36 10.54
C LYS A 170 -13.16 2.76 9.75
N ASP A 171 -13.34 2.73 8.44
CA ASP A 171 -12.36 2.18 7.50
C ASP A 171 -11.43 3.28 7.02
N ASN A 172 -10.21 3.31 7.52
CA ASN A 172 -9.21 4.34 7.19
C ASN A 172 -8.79 4.33 5.70
N HIS A 173 -9.00 3.22 4.99
CA HIS A 173 -8.78 3.11 3.55
C HIS A 173 -10.08 2.96 2.76
N GLY A 174 -11.23 3.05 3.45
CA GLY A 174 -12.54 3.11 2.82
C GLY A 174 -12.72 4.44 2.10
N SER A 175 -13.07 4.38 0.83
CA SER A 175 -13.42 5.55 0.03
C SER A 175 -14.38 5.17 -1.06
N ILE A 176 -15.09 6.17 -1.60
CA ILE A 176 -15.88 6.03 -2.81
C ILE A 176 -15.71 7.28 -3.66
N THR A 177 -15.46 7.10 -4.96
CA THR A 177 -15.22 8.17 -5.91
C THR A 177 -16.33 8.15 -6.95
N PRO A 178 -17.35 9.01 -6.80
CA PRO A 178 -18.41 9.19 -7.80
C PRO A 178 -17.92 10.07 -8.96
N THR A 179 -18.80 10.45 -9.87
CA THR A 179 -18.51 11.52 -10.82
C THR A 179 -18.43 12.88 -10.12
N ASP A 180 -17.69 13.84 -10.71
CA ASP A 180 -17.55 15.19 -10.15
C ASP A 180 -18.91 15.89 -9.95
N GLU A 181 -19.88 15.63 -10.84
CA GLU A 181 -21.22 16.19 -10.75
C GLU A 181 -21.97 15.67 -9.51
N VAL A 182 -21.92 14.34 -9.28
CA VAL A 182 -22.55 13.71 -8.11
C VAL A 182 -21.89 14.22 -6.82
N TYR A 183 -20.57 14.31 -6.81
CA TYR A 183 -19.81 14.80 -5.65
C TYR A 183 -20.24 16.22 -5.28
N LYS A 184 -20.24 17.17 -6.24
CA LYS A 184 -20.64 18.56 -6.02
C LYS A 184 -22.09 18.70 -5.52
N LEU A 185 -23.00 17.89 -6.11
CA LEU A 185 -24.42 17.91 -5.68
C LEU A 185 -24.58 17.35 -4.25
N ALA A 186 -23.80 16.33 -3.89
CA ALA A 186 -23.82 15.77 -2.54
C ALA A 186 -23.26 16.74 -1.50
N GLU A 187 -22.15 17.42 -1.79
CA GLU A 187 -21.59 18.46 -0.89
C GLU A 187 -22.61 19.53 -0.56
N ASN A 188 -23.35 20.02 -1.57
CA ASN A 188 -24.41 21.02 -1.37
C ASN A 188 -25.59 20.51 -0.52
N GLN A 189 -25.82 19.20 -0.47
CA GLN A 189 -26.86 18.60 0.38
C GLN A 189 -26.38 18.34 1.82
N ILE A 190 -25.11 17.98 1.98
CA ILE A 190 -24.51 17.66 3.28
C ILE A 190 -24.15 18.94 4.05
N GLN A 191 -23.69 19.96 3.35
CA GLN A 191 -23.37 21.29 3.91
C GLN A 191 -24.27 22.36 3.25
N PRO A 192 -25.54 22.46 3.61
CA PRO A 192 -26.30 23.66 3.26
C PRO A 192 -25.60 24.83 3.96
N GLU A 193 -25.25 25.87 3.18
CA GLU A 193 -24.53 27.09 3.57
C GLU A 193 -24.60 27.36 5.07
N LEU A 194 -23.54 26.96 5.81
CA LEU A 194 -23.34 27.46 7.17
C LEU A 194 -23.14 28.96 7.00
N ALA A 195 -24.10 29.75 7.48
CA ALA A 195 -23.96 31.19 7.58
C ALA A 195 -22.57 31.51 8.12
N GLU A 196 -21.82 32.34 7.39
CA GLU A 196 -20.50 32.81 7.79
C GLU A 196 -20.62 33.47 9.19
N GLU A 197 -20.45 32.70 10.24
CA GLU A 197 -20.01 33.28 11.49
C GLU A 197 -18.57 33.72 11.24
N GLU A 198 -18.26 34.98 11.44
CA GLU A 198 -16.91 35.58 11.47
C GLU A 198 -16.07 34.90 12.57
N THR A 199 -15.76 33.64 12.42
CA THR A 199 -14.67 33.01 13.15
C THR A 199 -13.37 33.50 12.52
N LYS A 200 -12.47 34.10 13.32
CA LYS A 200 -11.10 34.36 12.90
C LYS A 200 -10.58 33.08 12.28
N GLU A 201 -10.45 33.05 10.95
CA GLU A 201 -9.85 31.93 10.26
C GLU A 201 -8.43 31.71 10.78
N LEU A 202 -8.25 30.65 11.55
CA LEU A 202 -6.94 30.22 11.97
C LEU A 202 -6.23 29.70 10.73
N LYS A 203 -4.96 30.08 10.54
CA LYS A 203 -4.16 29.62 9.41
C LYS A 203 -4.16 28.08 9.37
N GLU A 204 -4.48 27.52 8.23
CA GLU A 204 -4.33 26.10 7.93
C GLU A 204 -3.01 25.85 7.19
N TYR A 205 -2.40 24.72 7.49
CA TYR A 205 -1.15 24.28 6.88
C TYR A 205 -1.35 23.01 6.07
N GLY A 206 -0.76 22.97 4.87
CA GLY A 206 -0.62 21.72 4.10
C GLY A 206 0.51 20.84 4.67
N ASP A 207 0.42 19.52 4.44
CA ASP A 207 1.45 18.57 4.92
C ASP A 207 2.85 18.93 4.41
N PHE A 208 2.96 19.24 3.12
CA PHE A 208 4.25 19.58 2.51
C PHE A 208 4.75 20.97 2.94
N GLU A 209 3.85 21.90 3.25
CA GLU A 209 4.18 23.22 3.76
C GLU A 209 4.83 23.10 5.14
N ILE A 210 4.14 22.46 6.11
CA ILE A 210 4.65 22.32 7.47
C ILE A 210 5.93 21.48 7.52
N ALA A 211 6.01 20.38 6.75
CA ALA A 211 7.23 19.58 6.64
C ALA A 211 8.41 20.40 6.13
N GLY A 212 8.16 21.27 5.13
CA GLY A 212 9.17 22.18 4.59
C GLY A 212 9.62 23.23 5.60
N MET A 213 8.68 23.82 6.36
CA MET A 213 8.98 24.79 7.43
C MET A 213 9.88 24.16 8.51
N VAL A 214 9.51 22.97 8.99
CA VAL A 214 10.29 22.22 9.99
C VAL A 214 11.69 21.92 9.49
N ALA A 215 11.83 21.34 8.31
CA ALA A 215 13.14 20.99 7.75
C ALA A 215 14.03 22.22 7.55
N ASN A 216 13.49 23.34 7.02
CA ASN A 216 14.22 24.58 6.84
C ASN A 216 14.72 25.17 8.18
N TYR A 217 13.94 25.03 9.26
CA TYR A 217 14.32 25.50 10.58
C TYR A 217 15.35 24.59 11.26
N TYR A 218 15.22 23.24 11.08
CA TYR A 218 16.09 22.29 11.74
C TYR A 218 17.47 22.19 11.13
N LEU A 219 17.56 22.32 9.80
CA LEU A 219 18.82 22.19 9.07
C LEU A 219 19.71 23.41 9.24
N LYS A 220 20.93 23.20 9.72
CA LYS A 220 22.02 24.16 9.67
C LYS A 220 22.75 24.14 8.34
N GLU A 221 22.89 22.95 7.76
CA GLU A 221 23.49 22.68 6.46
C GLU A 221 22.46 21.88 5.63
N ASP A 222 21.83 22.52 4.66
CA ASP A 222 20.92 21.87 3.73
C ASP A 222 21.74 21.22 2.61
N LEU A 223 21.64 19.88 2.49
CA LEU A 223 22.33 19.08 1.49
C LEU A 223 21.38 18.59 0.39
N THR A 224 20.12 19.01 0.43
CA THR A 224 19.07 18.58 -0.50
C THR A 224 19.44 18.89 -1.96
N LYS A 225 19.27 17.91 -2.84
CA LYS A 225 19.54 18.03 -4.28
C LYS A 225 18.40 17.39 -5.07
N ASP A 226 18.00 18.03 -6.14
CA ASP A 226 17.16 17.49 -7.23
C ASP A 226 15.82 16.86 -6.80
N THR A 227 15.31 17.21 -5.61
CA THR A 227 14.00 16.72 -5.13
C THR A 227 13.32 17.72 -4.19
N TRP A 228 11.99 17.71 -4.20
CA TRP A 228 11.15 18.45 -3.26
C TRP A 228 10.43 17.53 -2.26
N LEU A 229 10.45 16.21 -2.53
CA LEU A 229 9.76 15.18 -1.72
C LEU A 229 10.52 14.86 -0.43
N MET A 230 11.82 15.04 -0.44
CA MET A 230 12.67 14.83 0.73
C MET A 230 13.56 16.06 0.95
N LYS A 231 13.84 16.34 2.22
CA LYS A 231 14.89 17.27 2.61
C LYS A 231 15.84 16.59 3.55
N TRP A 232 17.15 16.81 3.36
CA TRP A 232 18.16 16.26 4.25
C TRP A 232 19.34 17.18 4.43
N GLY A 233 20.06 16.96 5.51
CA GLY A 233 21.25 17.72 5.82
C GLY A 233 21.68 17.50 7.25
N LYS A 234 22.44 18.47 7.79
CA LYS A 234 22.97 18.40 9.14
C LYS A 234 22.37 19.51 10.01
N MET A 235 21.96 19.13 11.17
CA MET A 235 21.66 20.01 12.31
C MET A 235 22.96 20.32 13.07
N GLU A 236 22.85 21.11 14.16
CA GLU A 236 23.97 21.32 15.10
C GLU A 236 24.53 20.00 15.64
N ASN A 237 25.75 20.00 16.11
CA ASN A 237 26.43 18.85 16.72
C ASN A 237 26.56 17.63 15.81
N ASN A 238 26.63 17.84 14.48
CA ASN A 238 26.78 16.78 13.48
C ASN A 238 25.67 15.72 13.56
N VAL A 239 24.42 16.16 13.77
CA VAL A 239 23.23 15.33 13.70
C VAL A 239 22.69 15.33 12.29
N GLY A 240 22.47 14.17 11.70
CA GLY A 240 21.80 14.05 10.42
C GLY A 240 20.28 14.14 10.55
N TYR A 241 19.64 14.82 9.61
CA TYR A 241 18.18 14.95 9.55
C TYR A 241 17.68 14.63 8.15
N ILE A 242 16.62 13.85 8.07
CA ILE A 242 15.95 13.46 6.82
C ILE A 242 14.45 13.68 7.02
N GLN A 243 13.88 14.63 6.28
CA GLN A 243 12.44 14.84 6.18
C GLN A 243 11.91 14.08 4.97
N ILE A 244 10.94 13.20 5.18
CA ILE A 244 10.28 12.44 4.11
C ILE A 244 8.82 12.91 4.03
N LYS A 245 8.45 13.58 2.94
CA LYS A 245 7.12 14.17 2.79
C LYS A 245 6.07 13.20 2.26
N ALA A 246 6.48 12.25 1.43
CA ALA A 246 5.60 11.25 0.83
C ALA A 246 6.39 9.97 0.53
N MET A 247 5.68 8.84 0.38
CA MET A 247 6.25 7.53 0.02
C MET A 247 5.88 7.15 -1.43
N PHE A 248 5.85 8.11 -2.34
CA PHE A 248 5.56 7.93 -3.77
C PHE A 248 6.11 9.11 -4.58
N LEU A 249 6.04 9.07 -5.91
CA LEU A 249 6.55 10.07 -6.86
C LEU A 249 8.08 10.03 -7.01
N TYR A 250 8.72 8.90 -6.82
CA TYR A 250 10.17 8.75 -6.96
C TYR A 250 10.60 8.15 -8.31
N ALA A 251 9.68 7.61 -9.11
CA ALA A 251 9.99 7.02 -10.41
C ALA A 251 10.54 8.08 -11.39
N ASP A 252 11.58 7.69 -12.14
CA ASP A 252 12.17 8.53 -13.19
C ASP A 252 11.44 8.28 -14.53
N LEU A 253 10.34 9.02 -14.74
CA LEU A 253 9.42 8.79 -15.87
C LEU A 253 9.74 9.63 -17.11
N ASN A 254 10.83 10.38 -17.14
CA ASN A 254 11.19 11.28 -18.25
C ASN A 254 10.02 12.16 -18.70
N LEU A 255 9.39 12.84 -17.74
CA LEU A 255 8.19 13.65 -17.97
C LEU A 255 8.45 14.75 -19.01
N ASN A 256 7.45 15.02 -19.85
CA ASN A 256 7.53 16.11 -20.82
C ASN A 256 7.36 17.47 -20.11
N ASP A 257 8.38 18.33 -20.20
CA ASP A 257 8.38 19.66 -19.56
C ASP A 257 7.20 20.56 -19.95
N SER A 258 6.71 20.44 -21.19
CA SER A 258 5.57 21.21 -21.66
C SER A 258 4.27 20.76 -20.95
N LEU A 259 4.08 19.44 -20.76
CA LEU A 259 2.94 18.88 -20.04
C LEU A 259 3.03 19.19 -18.54
N VAL A 260 4.23 19.14 -17.96
CA VAL A 260 4.45 19.52 -16.55
C VAL A 260 4.09 20.99 -16.33
N LYS A 261 4.43 21.87 -17.29
CA LYS A 261 4.09 23.29 -17.22
C LYS A 261 2.60 23.55 -17.38
N GLU A 262 1.90 22.77 -18.22
CA GLU A 262 0.49 22.93 -18.53
C GLU A 262 -0.41 22.32 -17.42
N ASN A 263 -0.14 21.09 -17.00
CA ASN A 263 -1.00 20.30 -16.13
C ASN A 263 -0.49 20.17 -14.69
N GLY A 264 0.73 20.66 -14.43
CA GLY A 264 1.42 20.46 -13.16
C GLY A 264 2.16 19.12 -13.07
N PHE A 265 3.16 19.05 -12.17
CA PHE A 265 4.01 17.89 -12.01
C PHE A 265 3.22 16.63 -11.59
N ILE A 266 2.36 16.75 -10.57
CA ILE A 266 1.65 15.59 -10.00
C ILE A 266 0.73 14.96 -11.05
N SER A 267 -0.10 15.74 -11.74
CA SER A 267 -1.00 15.22 -12.78
C SER A 267 -0.22 14.54 -13.91
N THR A 268 0.82 15.20 -14.43
CA THR A 268 1.65 14.63 -15.51
C THR A 268 2.37 13.36 -15.06
N TYR A 269 2.85 13.33 -13.81
CA TYR A 269 3.46 12.13 -13.24
C TYR A 269 2.45 10.98 -13.16
N MET A 270 1.26 11.22 -12.60
CA MET A 270 0.24 10.18 -12.45
C MET A 270 -0.21 9.61 -13.79
N ASP A 271 -0.43 10.45 -14.80
CA ASP A 271 -0.78 10.00 -16.15
C ASP A 271 0.30 9.08 -16.75
N ALA A 272 1.58 9.47 -16.61
CA ALA A 272 2.70 8.65 -17.07
C ALA A 272 2.84 7.36 -16.27
N PHE A 273 2.69 7.44 -14.94
CA PHE A 273 2.79 6.30 -14.03
C PHE A 273 1.68 5.27 -14.26
N ASP A 274 0.44 5.71 -14.48
CA ASP A 274 -0.71 4.85 -14.73
C ASP A 274 -0.63 4.14 -16.10
N SER A 275 0.17 4.68 -17.03
CA SER A 275 0.48 4.02 -18.31
C SER A 275 1.38 2.78 -18.15
N LEU A 276 2.10 2.66 -17.04
CA LEU A 276 2.97 1.53 -16.75
C LEU A 276 2.16 0.33 -16.25
N ASN A 277 2.66 -0.88 -16.50
CA ASN A 277 2.13 -2.02 -15.77
C ASN A 277 2.59 -1.98 -14.30
N TYR A 278 1.85 -2.69 -13.44
CA TYR A 278 2.09 -2.64 -11.99
C TYR A 278 3.55 -3.01 -11.59
N GLN A 279 4.17 -3.98 -12.27
CA GLN A 279 5.54 -4.37 -11.95
C GLN A 279 6.53 -3.25 -12.30
N GLN A 280 6.32 -2.55 -13.40
CA GLN A 280 7.10 -1.37 -13.78
C GLN A 280 6.88 -0.24 -12.77
N GLN A 281 5.64 0.05 -12.38
CA GLN A 281 5.33 1.06 -11.36
C GLN A 281 6.15 0.83 -10.09
N ILE A 282 6.13 -0.38 -9.55
CA ILE A 282 6.88 -0.74 -8.34
C ILE A 282 8.40 -0.65 -8.56
N SER A 283 8.93 -1.17 -9.68
CA SER A 283 10.38 -1.14 -9.91
C SER A 283 10.91 0.28 -10.07
N GLU A 284 10.20 1.14 -10.82
CA GLU A 284 10.62 2.53 -11.04
C GLU A 284 10.60 3.35 -9.74
N GLU A 285 9.57 3.18 -8.89
CA GLU A 285 9.52 3.82 -7.57
C GLU A 285 10.68 3.36 -6.67
N VAL A 286 10.95 2.05 -6.62
CA VAL A 286 12.04 1.49 -5.82
C VAL A 286 13.39 1.94 -6.34
N ASP A 287 13.62 1.95 -7.64
CA ASP A 287 14.86 2.37 -8.26
C ASP A 287 15.13 3.87 -8.03
N GLY A 288 14.08 4.71 -8.13
CA GLY A 288 14.17 6.14 -7.87
C GLY A 288 14.53 6.46 -6.42
N ILE A 289 13.78 5.90 -5.47
CA ILE A 289 14.08 6.11 -4.04
C ILE A 289 15.42 5.49 -3.63
N SER A 290 15.82 4.35 -4.22
CA SER A 290 17.10 3.73 -3.94
C SER A 290 18.28 4.62 -4.32
N LYS A 291 18.27 5.21 -5.53
CA LYS A 291 19.28 6.17 -6.00
C LYS A 291 19.35 7.41 -5.08
N LEU A 292 18.19 7.93 -4.68
CA LEU A 292 18.12 9.09 -3.79
C LEU A 292 18.70 8.75 -2.41
N MET A 293 18.34 7.60 -1.85
CA MET A 293 18.86 7.13 -0.57
C MET A 293 20.38 6.88 -0.60
N ASP A 294 20.94 6.40 -1.72
CA ASP A 294 22.39 6.27 -1.87
C ASP A 294 23.10 7.63 -1.69
N THR A 295 22.55 8.70 -2.28
CA THR A 295 23.05 10.07 -2.13
C THR A 295 22.92 10.55 -0.68
N ILE A 296 21.75 10.39 -0.08
CA ILE A 296 21.48 10.80 1.30
C ILE A 296 22.41 10.10 2.27
N MET A 297 22.57 8.78 2.16
CA MET A 297 23.43 7.99 3.04
C MET A 297 24.91 8.35 2.86
N GLN A 298 25.37 8.67 1.66
CA GLN A 298 26.71 9.16 1.40
C GLN A 298 26.97 10.52 2.09
N ASP A 299 26.00 11.45 1.99
CA ASP A 299 26.11 12.79 2.59
C ASP A 299 26.10 12.73 4.14
N LEU A 300 25.35 11.77 4.72
CA LEU A 300 25.11 11.68 6.17
C LEU A 300 25.90 10.59 6.89
N LYS A 301 26.75 9.81 6.22
CA LYS A 301 27.49 8.67 6.80
C LYS A 301 28.34 9.00 8.04
N GLU A 302 28.86 10.24 8.09
CA GLU A 302 29.76 10.69 9.18
C GLU A 302 29.00 11.37 10.34
N THR A 303 27.67 11.45 10.27
CA THR A 303 26.87 12.01 11.37
C THR A 303 26.91 11.14 12.62
N ASN A 304 26.67 11.72 13.79
CA ASN A 304 26.71 11.01 15.07
C ASN A 304 25.49 10.07 15.21
N TYR A 305 24.33 10.51 14.76
CA TYR A 305 23.08 9.77 14.65
C TYR A 305 22.17 10.44 13.61
N LEU A 306 21.10 9.77 13.24
CA LEU A 306 20.11 10.27 12.29
C LEU A 306 18.74 10.50 12.94
N ILE A 307 18.06 11.53 12.51
CA ILE A 307 16.64 11.76 12.73
C ILE A 307 15.93 11.60 11.38
N ILE A 308 14.94 10.73 11.31
CA ILE A 308 14.05 10.56 10.15
C ILE A 308 12.68 11.07 10.57
N ASP A 309 12.16 12.06 9.85
CA ASP A 309 10.90 12.70 10.18
C ASP A 309 9.80 12.35 9.18
N VAL A 310 8.81 11.58 9.63
CA VAL A 310 7.60 11.23 8.87
C VAL A 310 6.32 11.72 9.56
N ARG A 311 6.43 12.70 10.47
CA ARG A 311 5.28 13.21 11.23
C ARG A 311 4.17 13.82 10.37
N PHE A 312 4.51 14.26 9.16
CA PHE A 312 3.59 14.92 8.21
C PHE A 312 3.36 14.06 6.95
N ASN A 313 3.66 12.76 7.02
CA ASN A 313 3.66 11.86 5.87
C ASN A 313 2.41 10.98 5.87
N GLY A 314 1.48 11.24 4.95
CA GLY A 314 0.25 10.47 4.79
C GLY A 314 0.43 9.10 4.11
N GLY A 315 1.66 8.71 3.74
CA GLY A 315 1.93 7.40 3.15
C GLY A 315 2.30 7.42 1.66
N GLY A 316 1.91 6.37 0.97
CA GLY A 316 2.22 6.07 -0.43
C GLY A 316 2.47 4.58 -0.61
N HIS A 317 3.57 4.20 -1.26
CA HIS A 317 3.93 2.81 -1.51
C HIS A 317 4.77 2.20 -0.37
N ASP A 318 4.31 1.13 0.21
CA ASP A 318 5.03 0.39 1.26
C ASP A 318 6.44 -0.04 0.83
N VAL A 319 6.62 -0.39 -0.46
CA VAL A 319 7.93 -0.76 -1.00
C VAL A 319 8.94 0.37 -0.90
N VAL A 320 8.50 1.64 -0.98
CA VAL A 320 9.34 2.83 -0.79
C VAL A 320 9.78 2.92 0.67
N SER A 321 8.84 2.76 1.61
CA SER A 321 9.16 2.79 3.05
C SER A 321 10.15 1.69 3.44
N LEU A 322 10.01 0.48 2.88
CA LEU A 322 10.91 -0.64 3.13
C LEU A 322 12.29 -0.42 2.49
N GLU A 323 12.34 0.16 1.28
CA GLU A 323 13.62 0.49 0.63
C GLU A 323 14.41 1.54 1.42
N ILE A 324 13.72 2.53 2.01
CA ILE A 324 14.35 3.50 2.92
C ILE A 324 14.88 2.80 4.17
N LEU A 325 14.04 1.99 4.85
CA LEU A 325 14.43 1.29 6.08
C LEU A 325 15.54 0.28 5.88
N ARG A 326 15.65 -0.32 4.69
CA ARG A 326 16.72 -1.26 4.36
C ARG A 326 18.10 -0.67 4.63
N ARG A 327 18.30 0.65 4.45
CA ARG A 327 19.57 1.36 4.70
C ARG A 327 20.05 1.27 6.17
N PHE A 328 19.18 0.87 7.07
CA PHE A 328 19.47 0.74 8.52
C PHE A 328 19.49 -0.71 8.99
N ASN A 329 19.37 -1.68 8.06
CA ASN A 329 19.25 -3.10 8.38
C ASN A 329 20.44 -3.91 7.84
N SER A 330 21.13 -4.62 8.73
CA SER A 330 22.33 -5.41 8.40
C SER A 330 22.04 -6.87 8.05
N VAL A 331 20.82 -7.36 8.34
CA VAL A 331 20.44 -8.75 8.12
C VAL A 331 18.98 -8.86 7.69
N ARG A 332 18.72 -9.67 6.68
CA ARG A 332 17.32 -9.94 6.27
C ARG A 332 16.52 -10.49 7.45
N LYS A 333 15.44 -9.84 7.82
CA LYS A 333 14.59 -10.23 8.94
C LYS A 333 13.10 -10.08 8.63
N GLN A 334 12.26 -10.91 9.25
CA GLN A 334 10.82 -10.74 9.22
C GLN A 334 10.44 -9.52 10.06
N ILE A 335 9.62 -8.63 9.51
CA ILE A 335 9.22 -7.38 10.15
C ILE A 335 7.73 -7.33 10.48
N ALA A 336 6.93 -8.08 9.75
CA ALA A 336 5.48 -8.13 9.94
C ALA A 336 4.92 -9.42 9.33
N VAL A 337 3.63 -9.65 9.57
CA VAL A 337 2.86 -10.73 8.95
C VAL A 337 1.53 -10.16 8.49
N LYS A 338 1.04 -10.56 7.31
CA LYS A 338 -0.28 -10.16 6.83
C LYS A 338 -1.15 -11.33 6.42
N LYS A 339 -2.46 -11.12 6.43
CA LYS A 339 -3.49 -12.02 5.92
C LYS A 339 -4.67 -11.21 5.42
N ALA A 340 -5.29 -11.63 4.31
CA ALA A 340 -6.49 -10.99 3.78
C ALA A 340 -7.77 -11.69 4.25
N ARG A 341 -8.86 -10.94 4.39
CA ARG A 341 -10.17 -11.51 4.65
C ARG A 341 -10.73 -12.19 3.39
N HIS A 342 -11.35 -13.33 3.57
CA HIS A 342 -12.03 -14.08 2.52
C HIS A 342 -13.34 -14.65 3.08
N ASN A 343 -14.43 -13.95 2.89
CA ASN A 343 -15.74 -14.26 3.50
C ASN A 343 -15.61 -14.32 5.05
N ASN A 344 -15.94 -15.45 5.65
CA ASN A 344 -15.84 -15.67 7.09
C ASN A 344 -14.50 -16.26 7.54
N LYS A 345 -13.48 -16.27 6.65
CA LYS A 345 -12.14 -16.81 6.90
C LYS A 345 -11.07 -15.79 6.54
N TYR A 346 -9.83 -16.21 6.68
CA TYR A 346 -8.66 -15.44 6.26
C TYR A 346 -7.79 -16.31 5.36
N THR A 347 -7.01 -15.66 4.52
CA THR A 347 -5.92 -16.30 3.78
C THR A 347 -4.88 -16.85 4.76
N ILE A 348 -3.96 -17.66 4.26
CA ILE A 348 -2.79 -18.04 5.05
C ILE A 348 -1.98 -16.81 5.39
N LYS A 349 -1.36 -16.79 6.56
CA LYS A 349 -0.43 -15.73 6.97
C LYS A 349 0.76 -15.68 6.00
N THR A 350 1.09 -14.48 5.55
CA THR A 350 2.23 -14.21 4.66
C THR A 350 3.21 -13.33 5.41
N PRO A 351 4.45 -13.78 5.67
CA PRO A 351 5.48 -12.98 6.31
C PRO A 351 5.98 -11.90 5.34
N ILE A 352 6.25 -10.72 5.90
CA ILE A 352 6.90 -9.60 5.22
C ILE A 352 8.32 -9.49 5.74
N TYR A 353 9.28 -9.31 4.82
CA TYR A 353 10.69 -9.25 5.15
C TYR A 353 11.27 -7.90 4.76
N LEU A 354 12.14 -7.39 5.62
CA LEU A 354 13.04 -6.29 5.30
C LEU A 354 14.38 -6.88 4.85
N GLU A 355 14.82 -6.51 3.67
CA GLU A 355 16.10 -6.94 3.14
C GLU A 355 17.26 -6.22 3.82
N ALA A 356 18.45 -6.82 3.78
CA ALA A 356 19.66 -6.21 4.29
C ALA A 356 20.26 -5.20 3.30
N ASP A 357 20.85 -4.14 3.79
CA ASP A 357 21.77 -3.30 3.01
C ASP A 357 23.19 -3.90 3.02
N LYS A 358 23.95 -3.64 1.96
CA LYS A 358 25.35 -4.04 1.88
C LYS A 358 26.26 -3.23 2.79
N ASN A 359 25.90 -1.95 3.01
CA ASN A 359 26.63 -0.99 3.83
C ASN A 359 25.66 -0.25 4.77
N PRO A 360 25.04 -0.94 5.73
CA PRO A 360 24.01 -0.35 6.55
C PRO A 360 24.56 0.75 7.47
N TYR A 361 23.74 1.78 7.70
CA TYR A 361 24.02 2.75 8.74
C TYR A 361 23.66 2.15 10.10
N THR A 362 24.68 1.88 10.92
CA THR A 362 24.55 1.14 12.19
C THR A 362 24.53 2.02 13.44
N LYS A 363 24.76 3.34 13.27
CA LYS A 363 24.65 4.30 14.38
C LYS A 363 23.16 4.50 14.76
N PRO A 364 22.86 5.14 15.92
CA PRO A 364 21.48 5.35 16.34
C PRO A 364 20.64 6.12 15.31
N VAL A 365 19.38 5.72 15.13
CA VAL A 365 18.38 6.35 14.29
C VAL A 365 17.14 6.64 15.11
N TYR A 366 16.57 7.84 14.96
CA TYR A 366 15.34 8.26 15.63
C TYR A 366 14.28 8.58 14.59
N LEU A 367 13.21 7.77 14.56
CA LEU A 367 12.08 7.97 13.67
C LEU A 367 11.03 8.82 14.38
N LEU A 368 10.75 10.01 13.83
CA LEU A 368 9.72 10.89 14.35
C LEU A 368 8.37 10.54 13.69
N THR A 369 7.36 10.27 14.53
CA THR A 369 6.00 9.94 14.10
C THR A 369 4.95 10.81 14.76
N SER A 370 3.80 10.92 14.14
CA SER A 370 2.58 11.53 14.70
C SER A 370 1.34 10.77 14.20
N GLN A 371 0.17 11.14 14.64
CA GLN A 371 -1.08 10.59 14.10
C GLN A 371 -1.33 10.93 12.61
N GLN A 372 -0.52 11.80 12.02
CA GLN A 372 -0.55 12.07 10.57
C GLN A 372 0.40 11.14 9.78
N SER A 373 1.22 10.34 10.48
CA SER A 373 2.01 9.27 9.86
C SER A 373 1.10 8.09 9.54
N ALA A 374 0.67 7.97 8.28
CA ALA A 374 -0.36 7.02 7.88
C ALA A 374 0.11 6.06 6.76
N SER A 375 -0.57 4.94 6.57
CA SER A 375 -0.37 3.98 5.46
C SER A 375 1.09 3.51 5.38
N ALA A 376 1.82 3.78 4.31
CA ALA A 376 3.24 3.40 4.17
C ALA A 376 4.14 3.99 5.28
N ALA A 377 3.78 5.13 5.90
CA ALA A 377 4.47 5.65 7.08
C ALA A 377 4.13 4.85 8.35
N ASP A 378 2.89 4.33 8.50
CA ASP A 378 2.56 3.33 9.51
C ASP A 378 3.39 2.04 9.32
N MET A 379 3.50 1.57 8.06
CA MET A 379 4.30 0.39 7.73
C MET A 379 5.78 0.61 8.04
N MET A 380 6.33 1.81 7.79
CA MET A 380 7.68 2.19 8.20
C MET A 380 7.83 2.10 9.73
N ALA A 381 6.90 2.66 10.47
CA ALA A 381 6.93 2.62 11.94
C ALA A 381 6.80 1.20 12.48
N LEU A 382 5.89 0.37 11.93
CA LEU A 382 5.74 -1.03 12.29
C LEU A 382 7.03 -1.82 12.03
N SER A 383 7.60 -1.68 10.84
CA SER A 383 8.83 -2.37 10.44
C SER A 383 10.03 -1.96 11.29
N SER A 384 10.08 -0.68 11.69
CA SER A 384 11.14 -0.15 12.54
C SER A 384 11.20 -0.76 13.95
N MET A 385 10.12 -1.44 14.38
CA MET A 385 10.09 -2.14 15.68
C MET A 385 11.11 -3.27 15.77
N GLU A 386 11.50 -3.82 14.62
CA GLU A 386 12.45 -4.94 14.51
C GLU A 386 13.91 -4.47 14.32
N LEU A 387 14.16 -3.14 14.29
CA LEU A 387 15.49 -2.57 14.10
C LEU A 387 16.07 -2.10 15.46
N ASP A 388 17.15 -2.75 15.92
CA ASP A 388 17.73 -2.50 17.25
C ASP A 388 18.32 -1.10 17.39
N ASN A 389 18.88 -0.55 16.30
CA ASN A 389 19.47 0.78 16.26
C ASN A 389 18.45 1.90 16.02
N LEU A 390 17.14 1.59 15.91
CA LEU A 390 16.09 2.56 15.62
C LEU A 390 15.12 2.70 16.81
N LYS A 391 14.83 3.95 17.21
CA LYS A 391 13.83 4.29 18.23
C LYS A 391 12.84 5.29 17.67
N ARG A 392 11.57 5.14 18.04
CA ARG A 392 10.46 6.02 17.61
C ARG A 392 10.20 7.08 18.68
N ILE A 393 10.01 8.33 18.25
CA ILE A 393 9.74 9.50 19.10
C ILE A 393 8.56 10.28 18.51
N GLY A 394 7.71 10.84 19.33
CA GLY A 394 6.56 11.65 18.91
C GLY A 394 5.27 11.15 19.51
N SER A 395 4.26 10.90 18.71
CA SER A 395 3.07 10.15 19.13
C SER A 395 2.89 8.89 18.27
N HIS A 396 1.97 8.01 18.70
CA HIS A 396 1.62 6.84 17.87
C HIS A 396 1.19 7.29 16.46
N THR A 397 1.36 6.42 15.48
CA THR A 397 0.97 6.69 14.10
C THR A 397 -0.55 6.69 13.91
N ASN A 398 -1.04 6.87 12.70
CA ASN A 398 -2.47 6.87 12.39
C ASN A 398 -3.14 5.52 12.69
N GLY A 399 -2.50 4.42 12.29
CA GLY A 399 -3.09 3.10 12.35
C GLY A 399 -3.91 2.75 11.11
N ALA A 400 -3.58 3.30 9.96
CA ALA A 400 -4.12 2.94 8.65
C ALA A 400 -3.14 1.98 7.95
N ILE A 401 -2.98 0.77 8.47
CA ILE A 401 -1.90 -0.14 8.05
C ILE A 401 -2.33 -1.09 6.92
N SER A 402 -3.63 -1.39 6.81
CA SER A 402 -4.13 -2.25 5.73
C SER A 402 -3.87 -1.63 4.37
N ASP A 403 -3.53 -2.46 3.37
CA ASP A 403 -3.62 -2.00 1.98
C ASP A 403 -5.07 -1.67 1.60
N ALA A 404 -5.25 -0.70 0.72
CA ALA A 404 -6.53 -0.36 0.11
C ALA A 404 -6.88 -1.34 -1.01
N LEU A 405 -7.87 -2.20 -0.80
CA LEU A 405 -8.42 -3.04 -1.88
C LEU A 405 -9.36 -2.20 -2.74
N GLN A 406 -8.88 -1.79 -3.91
CA GLN A 406 -9.68 -1.03 -4.88
C GLN A 406 -10.63 -1.93 -5.64
N LYS A 407 -11.84 -1.43 -5.89
CA LYS A 407 -12.93 -2.09 -6.63
C LYS A 407 -13.69 -1.11 -7.50
N THR A 408 -14.37 -1.67 -8.50
CA THR A 408 -15.21 -0.91 -9.43
C THR A 408 -16.68 -1.29 -9.25
N LEU A 409 -17.56 -0.29 -9.28
CA LEU A 409 -19.01 -0.49 -9.33
C LEU A 409 -19.50 -0.62 -10.77
N PRO A 410 -20.67 -1.24 -11.00
CA PRO A 410 -21.27 -1.36 -12.34
C PRO A 410 -21.46 -0.03 -13.07
N ASN A 411 -21.76 1.07 -12.36
CA ASN A 411 -21.89 2.42 -12.90
C ASN A 411 -20.55 3.12 -13.20
N GLY A 412 -19.43 2.45 -12.93
CA GLY A 412 -18.09 2.97 -13.21
C GLY A 412 -17.44 3.73 -12.04
N TRP A 413 -18.10 3.88 -10.89
CA TRP A 413 -17.47 4.48 -9.73
C TRP A 413 -16.43 3.54 -9.15
N TYR A 414 -15.37 4.13 -8.55
CA TYR A 414 -14.36 3.40 -7.82
C TYR A 414 -14.65 3.47 -6.32
N PHE A 415 -14.31 2.42 -5.60
CA PHE A 415 -14.32 2.41 -4.15
C PHE A 415 -13.19 1.54 -3.62
N SER A 416 -12.82 1.76 -2.37
CA SER A 416 -11.79 0.97 -1.70
C SER A 416 -12.24 0.54 -0.30
N LEU A 417 -11.55 -0.46 0.24
CA LEU A 417 -11.76 -0.97 1.60
C LEU A 417 -10.51 -1.64 2.14
N SER A 418 -10.36 -1.62 3.47
CA SER A 418 -9.30 -2.35 4.18
C SER A 418 -9.63 -3.84 4.25
N ASN A 419 -8.91 -4.68 3.49
CA ASN A 419 -9.15 -6.12 3.44
C ASN A 419 -8.07 -6.98 4.09
N GLU A 420 -6.94 -6.39 4.45
CA GLU A 420 -5.78 -7.08 4.99
C GLU A 420 -5.54 -6.74 6.47
N ILE A 421 -5.18 -7.73 7.26
CA ILE A 421 -4.76 -7.55 8.64
C ILE A 421 -3.25 -7.72 8.70
N TYR A 422 -2.57 -6.65 9.04
CA TYR A 422 -1.15 -6.62 9.34
C TYR A 422 -0.93 -6.77 10.85
N THR A 423 0.06 -7.53 11.23
CA THR A 423 0.47 -7.71 12.63
C THR A 423 2.00 -7.64 12.74
N ASP A 424 2.49 -7.27 13.93
CA ASP A 424 3.88 -7.51 14.27
C ASP A 424 4.20 -9.02 14.40
N ASN A 425 5.44 -9.34 14.73
CA ASN A 425 5.88 -10.73 14.92
C ASN A 425 5.25 -11.43 16.16
N ASN A 426 4.54 -10.66 17.01
CA ASN A 426 3.80 -11.17 18.17
C ASN A 426 2.29 -11.26 17.93
N ASP A 427 1.85 -11.20 16.67
CA ASP A 427 0.44 -11.22 16.26
C ASP A 427 -0.39 -10.00 16.73
N LYS A 428 0.25 -8.89 17.15
CA LYS A 428 -0.45 -7.66 17.53
C LYS A 428 -0.78 -6.81 16.31
N CYS A 429 -2.04 -6.45 16.15
CA CYS A 429 -2.56 -5.56 15.12
C CYS A 429 -2.60 -4.13 15.66
N TYR A 430 -2.20 -3.17 14.83
CA TYR A 430 -2.17 -1.75 15.18
C TYR A 430 -3.16 -0.91 14.36
N GLU A 431 -4.02 -1.53 13.57
CA GLU A 431 -5.08 -0.84 12.82
C GLU A 431 -5.99 -0.06 13.78
N ASN A 432 -6.32 1.18 13.44
CA ASN A 432 -7.09 2.13 14.26
C ASN A 432 -6.50 2.48 15.64
N ILE A 433 -5.29 2.00 15.94
CA ILE A 433 -4.60 2.24 17.23
C ILE A 433 -3.33 3.03 17.01
N GLY A 434 -2.65 2.80 15.88
CA GLY A 434 -1.33 3.32 15.56
C GLY A 434 -0.18 2.54 16.21
N VAL A 435 0.96 2.59 15.56
CA VAL A 435 2.21 2.00 16.06
C VAL A 435 2.77 2.87 17.20
N PRO A 436 3.06 2.31 18.38
CA PRO A 436 3.51 3.07 19.53
C PRO A 436 4.95 3.58 19.37
N VAL A 437 5.27 4.64 20.09
CA VAL A 437 6.60 5.22 20.18
C VAL A 437 7.39 4.71 21.39
N ASN A 438 8.71 4.89 21.36
CA ASN A 438 9.59 4.64 22.50
C ASN A 438 9.65 5.84 23.46
N TYR A 439 9.33 7.04 22.94
CA TYR A 439 9.23 8.26 23.74
C TYR A 439 8.08 9.13 23.24
N GLU A 440 7.09 9.41 24.11
CA GLU A 440 5.89 10.17 23.80
C GLU A 440 6.11 11.67 23.94
N LEU A 441 5.74 12.47 22.91
CA LEU A 441 5.78 13.94 22.94
C LEU A 441 4.38 14.58 23.09
N ASN A 442 3.33 13.78 23.24
CA ASN A 442 1.97 14.23 23.45
C ASN A 442 1.46 15.25 22.39
N TYR A 443 1.72 14.97 21.11
CA TYR A 443 1.20 15.79 20.03
C TYR A 443 -0.33 15.77 19.99
N PRO A 444 -1.00 16.88 19.63
CA PRO A 444 -2.45 16.88 19.40
C PRO A 444 -2.86 15.87 18.32
N ASN A 445 -4.02 15.25 18.50
CA ASN A 445 -4.55 14.28 17.55
C ASN A 445 -5.15 14.96 16.31
N ASP A 446 -5.80 16.11 16.49
CA ASP A 446 -6.34 16.88 15.38
C ASP A 446 -5.22 17.44 14.52
N ARG A 447 -5.33 17.21 13.20
CA ARG A 447 -4.31 17.53 12.20
C ARG A 447 -3.89 19.00 12.23
N GLN A 448 -4.85 19.91 12.13
CA GLN A 448 -4.53 21.33 12.07
C GLN A 448 -4.06 21.90 13.41
N THR A 449 -4.57 21.38 14.51
CA THR A 449 -4.07 21.73 15.85
C THR A 449 -2.63 21.25 16.04
N PHE A 450 -2.30 20.05 15.58
CA PHE A 450 -0.92 19.56 15.60
C PHE A 450 0.00 20.44 14.73
N PHE A 451 -0.40 20.73 13.48
CA PHE A 451 0.41 21.54 12.56
C PHE A 451 0.67 22.95 13.11
N ARG A 452 -0.35 23.60 13.64
CA ARG A 452 -0.20 24.90 14.31
C ARG A 452 0.71 24.81 15.54
N SER A 453 0.57 23.78 16.37
CA SER A 453 1.40 23.61 17.56
C SER A 453 2.89 23.49 17.26
N VAL A 454 3.24 22.93 16.10
CA VAL A 454 4.63 22.84 15.60
C VAL A 454 5.05 24.16 14.94
N ALA A 455 4.20 24.72 14.06
CA ALA A 455 4.50 25.95 13.30
C ALA A 455 4.69 27.17 14.22
N ASP A 456 3.93 27.27 15.30
CA ASP A 456 3.94 28.40 16.24
C ASP A 456 5.22 28.46 17.08
N ASP A 457 5.90 27.30 17.31
CA ASP A 457 7.12 27.26 18.13
C ASP A 457 8.06 26.10 17.69
N LEU A 458 8.71 26.29 16.54
CA LEU A 458 9.67 25.35 15.96
C LEU A 458 10.88 25.11 16.86
N GLU A 459 11.31 26.11 17.65
CA GLU A 459 12.41 25.98 18.59
C GLU A 459 12.07 25.02 19.73
N LYS A 460 10.87 25.17 20.31
CA LYS A 460 10.38 24.30 21.36
C LYS A 460 10.21 22.85 20.86
N ASP A 461 9.67 22.69 19.65
CA ASP A 461 9.49 21.37 19.02
C ASP A 461 10.85 20.68 18.83
N LYS A 462 11.83 21.37 18.23
CA LYS A 462 13.21 20.89 18.07
C LYS A 462 13.83 20.50 19.41
N LYS A 463 13.71 21.37 20.43
CA LYS A 463 14.26 21.13 21.76
C LYS A 463 13.63 19.91 22.42
N ASN A 464 12.33 19.72 22.31
CA ASN A 464 11.63 18.55 22.87
C ASN A 464 12.15 17.24 22.25
N ILE A 465 12.34 17.22 20.93
CA ILE A 465 12.89 16.07 20.21
C ILE A 465 14.31 15.76 20.69
N LEU A 466 15.19 16.77 20.75
CA LEU A 466 16.58 16.57 21.19
C LEU A 466 16.67 16.12 22.64
N ASN A 467 15.80 16.61 23.53
CA ASN A 467 15.70 16.15 24.91
C ASN A 467 15.26 14.68 24.98
N ALA A 468 14.25 14.29 24.20
CA ALA A 468 13.80 12.90 24.11
C ALA A 468 14.93 11.95 23.65
N ILE A 469 15.70 12.38 22.65
CA ILE A 469 16.86 11.64 22.16
C ILE A 469 17.90 11.47 23.28
N ASN A 470 18.25 12.55 24.00
CA ASN A 470 19.19 12.49 25.10
C ASN A 470 18.75 11.54 26.22
N GLU A 471 17.44 11.53 26.55
CA GLU A 471 16.90 10.60 27.55
C GLU A 471 16.96 9.14 27.07
N LEU A 472 16.71 8.88 25.78
CA LEU A 472 16.80 7.53 25.21
C LEU A 472 18.24 7.01 25.10
N GLN A 473 19.22 7.90 24.95
CA GLN A 473 20.64 7.54 24.89
C GLN A 473 21.21 7.20 26.30
N ASN A 474 20.59 7.75 27.36
CA ASN A 474 21.02 7.54 28.73
C ASN A 474 20.36 6.34 29.44
N LYS A 475 19.40 5.69 28.77
CA LYS A 475 18.72 4.44 29.21
C LYS A 475 19.41 3.21 28.67
#